data_fb5101937d1bef1c6a95159caa9f2f1d
#
_entry.id   fb5101937d1bef1c6a95159caa9f2f1d
#
_cell.length_a   1.000
_cell.length_b   1.000
_cell.length_c   1.000
_cell.angle_alpha   90.00
_cell.angle_beta   90.00
_cell.angle_gamma   90.00
#
_symmetry.space_group_name_H-M   'P 1'
#
loop_
_entity.id
_entity.type
_entity.pdbx_description
1 polymer ?
#
loop_
_entity_poly.entity_id
_entity_poly.type
_entity_poly.pdbx_seq_one_letter_code
_entity_poly.pdbx_strand_id
1 'polypeptide(L)'
;KEEIWRYTSTKNFSSCISENIENPNYQLDDMNLPKESCNIIFCNGQLVSHGTKMNGINIQSYDDLISSSSNPEEFLKLSNFIDSGVVAHNTSAFIDALHLTINQDEIFEMPINIISITSNLGSDRIVFPRVYIHAKTNSSSKIYIQHIDSGAACAINSVFEFFCEKSSKIEVIQSSDLKNQESIDSIFFHQEDNSQIKFLSTVFGGKLNRSNINVSINGGGCN
;
A
#
# COMPACT_ATOMS: atom_id res chain seq x y z
N LYS A 1 -23.81 -3.08 -13.59
CA LYS A 1 -23.11 -2.89 -12.32
C LYS A 1 -22.79 -4.28 -11.79
N GLU A 2 -21.52 -4.61 -11.60
CA GLU A 2 -21.15 -5.89 -11.01
C GLU A 2 -21.79 -6.04 -9.64
N GLU A 3 -22.20 -7.21 -9.27
CA GLU A 3 -22.94 -7.45 -8.02
C GLU A 3 -22.11 -7.08 -6.79
N ILE A 4 -20.79 -7.26 -6.85
CA ILE A 4 -19.84 -6.88 -5.80
C ILE A 4 -19.84 -5.37 -5.49
N TRP A 5 -20.27 -4.53 -6.46
CA TRP A 5 -20.36 -3.07 -6.34
C TRP A 5 -21.78 -2.55 -6.13
N ARG A 6 -22.75 -3.45 -5.93
CA ARG A 6 -24.18 -3.10 -5.85
C ARG A 6 -24.48 -2.03 -4.81
N TYR A 7 -23.82 -2.08 -3.67
CA TYR A 7 -24.04 -1.19 -2.53
C TYR A 7 -22.94 -0.16 -2.32
N THR A 8 -21.97 -0.08 -3.22
CA THR A 8 -20.86 0.87 -3.14
C THR A 8 -20.94 1.85 -4.30
N SER A 9 -21.07 3.14 -4.00
CA SER A 9 -21.04 4.18 -5.04
C SER A 9 -19.60 4.55 -5.32
N THR A 10 -19.18 4.37 -6.56
CA THR A 10 -17.85 4.79 -7.04
C THR A 10 -17.91 6.12 -7.80
N LYS A 11 -19.04 6.85 -7.69
CA LYS A 11 -19.27 8.06 -8.47
C LYS A 11 -18.21 9.13 -8.22
N ASN A 12 -17.80 9.33 -6.98
CA ASN A 12 -16.79 10.31 -6.63
C ASN A 12 -15.42 9.91 -7.15
N PHE A 13 -15.10 8.60 -7.15
CA PHE A 13 -13.84 8.08 -7.70
C PHE A 13 -13.70 8.30 -9.21
N SER A 14 -14.80 8.32 -9.94
CA SER A 14 -14.77 8.51 -11.40
C SER A 14 -14.72 9.97 -11.83
N SER A 15 -15.01 10.90 -10.93
CA SER A 15 -15.03 12.35 -11.20
C SER A 15 -13.81 13.09 -10.65
N CYS A 16 -12.98 12.43 -9.85
CA CYS A 16 -11.80 13.04 -9.25
C CYS A 16 -10.64 13.16 -10.23
N ILE A 17 -9.80 14.17 -10.00
CA ILE A 17 -8.64 14.48 -10.83
C ILE A 17 -7.38 14.02 -10.08
N SER A 18 -6.50 13.29 -10.78
CA SER A 18 -5.15 13.00 -10.33
C SER A 18 -4.23 14.14 -10.78
N GLU A 19 -3.54 14.77 -9.85
CA GLU A 19 -2.51 15.76 -10.17
C GLU A 19 -1.28 15.50 -9.32
N ASN A 20 -0.13 15.70 -9.94
CA ASN A 20 1.14 15.75 -9.20
C ASN A 20 1.16 17.06 -8.38
N ILE A 21 1.33 16.95 -7.07
CA ILE A 21 1.37 18.11 -6.18
C ILE A 21 2.83 18.40 -5.88
N GLU A 22 3.32 19.49 -6.44
CA GLU A 22 4.66 19.97 -6.13
C GLU A 22 4.74 20.33 -4.63
N ASN A 23 5.77 19.83 -3.95
CA ASN A 23 6.08 20.10 -2.53
C ASN A 23 4.93 19.76 -1.56
N PRO A 24 4.64 18.49 -1.35
CA PRO A 24 3.66 18.09 -0.37
C PRO A 24 4.10 18.58 1.03
N ASN A 25 3.26 19.42 1.64
CA ASN A 25 3.52 19.93 3.00
C ASN A 25 2.90 18.96 4.01
N TYR A 26 3.74 18.22 4.73
CA TYR A 26 3.33 17.32 5.81
C TYR A 26 4.18 17.57 7.05
N GLN A 27 3.57 17.45 8.23
CA GLN A 27 4.26 17.53 9.50
C GLN A 27 4.26 16.16 10.15
N LEU A 28 5.45 15.61 10.36
CA LEU A 28 5.64 14.33 11.06
C LEU A 28 5.72 14.48 12.57
N ASP A 29 6.01 15.70 13.05
CA ASP A 29 6.28 15.98 14.48
C ASP A 29 5.08 15.67 15.38
N ASP A 30 3.86 15.72 14.85
CA ASP A 30 2.63 15.37 15.56
C ASP A 30 2.31 13.86 15.53
N MET A 31 3.10 13.08 14.79
CA MET A 31 2.92 11.65 14.71
C MET A 31 3.78 10.95 15.75
N ASN A 32 3.16 10.27 16.69
CA ASN A 32 3.85 9.39 17.66
C ASN A 32 4.40 8.14 16.96
N LEU A 33 5.31 8.33 16.00
CA LEU A 33 5.98 7.22 15.34
C LEU A 33 6.97 6.55 16.29
N PRO A 34 7.04 5.21 16.33
CA PRO A 34 8.06 4.53 17.11
C PRO A 34 9.45 5.00 16.71
N LYS A 35 10.30 5.35 17.68
CA LYS A 35 11.65 5.88 17.42
C LYS A 35 12.55 4.85 16.71
N GLU A 36 12.32 3.57 16.95
CA GLU A 36 13.02 2.46 16.33
C GLU A 36 12.09 1.78 15.31
N SER A 37 11.96 2.39 14.14
CA SER A 37 11.14 1.87 13.05
C SER A 37 11.65 2.36 11.69
N CYS A 38 11.40 1.56 10.67
CA CYS A 38 11.63 1.96 9.28
C CYS A 38 10.39 2.71 8.79
N ASN A 39 10.47 4.03 8.68
CA ASN A 39 9.35 4.85 8.24
C ASN A 39 9.45 5.16 6.75
N ILE A 40 8.43 4.77 5.99
CA ILE A 40 8.25 5.02 4.57
C ILE A 40 7.00 5.87 4.42
N ILE A 41 7.12 7.04 3.78
CA ILE A 41 6.08 8.05 3.80
C ILE A 41 5.66 8.41 2.39
N PHE A 42 4.36 8.25 2.15
CA PHE A 42 3.67 8.84 1.02
C PHE A 42 2.93 10.10 1.46
N CYS A 43 3.02 11.16 0.69
CA CYS A 43 2.16 12.32 0.82
C CYS A 43 1.44 12.55 -0.49
N ASN A 44 0.10 12.57 -0.45
CA ASN A 44 -0.75 12.75 -1.62
C ASN A 44 -0.46 11.75 -2.77
N GLY A 45 -0.08 10.51 -2.43
CA GLY A 45 0.27 9.46 -3.39
C GLY A 45 1.70 9.48 -3.90
N GLN A 46 2.53 10.45 -3.50
CA GLN A 46 3.93 10.56 -3.85
C GLN A 46 4.81 10.04 -2.71
N LEU A 47 5.82 9.25 -3.01
CA LEU A 47 6.81 8.76 -2.05
C LEU A 47 7.77 9.90 -1.70
N VAL A 48 7.68 10.41 -0.47
CA VAL A 48 8.46 11.58 -0.03
C VAL A 48 9.61 11.21 0.90
N SER A 49 9.55 10.05 1.52
CA SER A 49 10.62 9.50 2.34
C SER A 49 10.53 7.98 2.37
N HIS A 50 11.64 7.31 2.20
CA HIS A 50 11.72 5.83 2.26
C HIS A 50 12.78 5.32 3.24
N GLY A 51 13.16 6.14 4.23
CA GLY A 51 14.13 5.76 5.26
C GLY A 51 15.57 5.70 4.74
N THR A 52 16.47 5.35 5.65
CA THR A 52 17.87 5.10 5.32
C THR A 52 18.04 3.65 4.84
N LYS A 53 19.07 3.42 4.03
CA LYS A 53 19.48 2.07 3.63
C LYS A 53 19.66 1.19 4.85
N MET A 54 18.88 0.12 4.96
CA MET A 54 18.92 -0.83 6.08
C MET A 54 19.38 -2.19 5.59
N ASN A 55 20.16 -2.87 6.42
CA ASN A 55 20.53 -4.26 6.13
C ASN A 55 19.28 -5.14 6.23
N GLY A 56 19.19 -6.13 5.35
CA GLY A 56 18.08 -7.09 5.37
C GLY A 56 16.86 -6.71 4.53
N ILE A 57 16.71 -5.44 4.16
CA ILE A 57 15.64 -4.98 3.27
C ILE A 57 16.19 -4.12 2.13
N ASN A 58 15.46 -4.13 1.01
CA ASN A 58 15.71 -3.23 -0.12
C ASN A 58 14.43 -2.42 -0.39
N ILE A 59 14.58 -1.11 -0.44
CA ILE A 59 13.49 -0.16 -0.67
C ILE A 59 13.79 0.61 -1.95
N GLN A 60 12.86 0.61 -2.90
CA GLN A 60 13.00 1.28 -4.17
C GLN A 60 11.71 2.04 -4.49
N SER A 61 11.86 3.25 -5.00
CA SER A 61 10.76 3.97 -5.65
C SER A 61 10.47 3.39 -7.04
N TYR A 62 9.38 3.79 -7.64
CA TYR A 62 9.07 3.41 -9.03
C TYR A 62 10.14 3.91 -10.01
N ASP A 63 10.63 5.12 -9.80
CA ASP A 63 11.70 5.70 -10.61
C ASP A 63 13.03 4.94 -10.48
N ASP A 64 13.38 4.48 -9.27
CA ASP A 64 14.55 3.64 -9.04
C ASP A 64 14.46 2.32 -9.81
N LEU A 65 13.28 1.69 -9.83
CA LEU A 65 13.06 0.45 -10.56
C LEU A 65 13.21 0.62 -12.06
N ILE A 66 12.62 1.66 -12.62
CA ILE A 66 12.75 1.96 -14.06
C ILE A 66 14.22 2.23 -14.42
N SER A 67 14.91 3.01 -13.60
CA SER A 67 16.31 3.41 -13.83
C SER A 67 17.29 2.24 -13.69
N SER A 68 17.01 1.27 -12.82
CA SER A 68 17.89 0.14 -12.56
C SER A 68 17.74 -1.02 -13.56
N SER A 69 16.91 -0.88 -14.60
CA SER A 69 16.55 -1.96 -15.53
C SER A 69 15.95 -3.19 -14.82
N SER A 70 15.50 -3.03 -13.59
CA SER A 70 14.73 -4.02 -12.88
C SER A 70 13.36 -4.18 -13.55
N ASN A 71 12.77 -5.37 -13.45
CA ASN A 71 11.53 -5.67 -14.16
C ASN A 71 10.32 -4.96 -13.50
N PRO A 72 9.83 -3.82 -14.03
CA PRO A 72 8.70 -3.12 -13.44
C PRO A 72 7.39 -3.92 -13.50
N GLU A 73 7.35 -5.00 -14.28
CA GLU A 73 6.17 -5.88 -14.37
C GLU A 73 5.84 -6.58 -13.04
N GLU A 74 6.77 -6.63 -12.08
CA GLU A 74 6.49 -7.20 -10.76
C GLU A 74 5.38 -6.45 -10.03
N PHE A 75 5.25 -5.14 -10.20
CA PHE A 75 4.17 -4.33 -9.64
C PHE A 75 2.76 -4.67 -10.15
N LEU A 76 2.65 -5.46 -11.20
CA LEU A 76 1.38 -5.75 -11.87
C LEU A 76 1.02 -7.23 -11.80
N LYS A 77 1.90 -8.06 -11.21
CA LYS A 77 1.74 -9.52 -11.26
C LYS A 77 0.58 -10.04 -10.42
N LEU A 78 0.33 -9.45 -9.27
CA LEU A 78 -0.67 -9.96 -8.33
C LEU A 78 -2.03 -9.28 -8.52
N SER A 79 -2.02 -8.00 -8.86
CA SER A 79 -3.25 -7.24 -9.07
C SER A 79 -3.78 -7.47 -10.49
N ASN A 80 -4.88 -8.21 -10.58
CA ASN A 80 -5.58 -8.36 -11.86
C ASN A 80 -6.37 -7.08 -12.17
N PHE A 81 -5.74 -6.12 -12.88
CA PHE A 81 -6.39 -4.87 -13.28
C PHE A 81 -7.47 -5.06 -14.36
N ILE A 82 -7.48 -6.20 -15.05
CA ILE A 82 -8.47 -6.49 -16.09
C ILE A 82 -9.85 -6.70 -15.47
N ASP A 83 -9.91 -7.34 -14.32
CA ASP A 83 -11.17 -7.72 -13.66
C ASP A 83 -11.66 -6.68 -12.63
N SER A 84 -10.91 -5.60 -12.41
CA SER A 84 -11.26 -4.59 -11.42
C SER A 84 -11.02 -3.16 -11.92
N GLY A 85 -12.09 -2.43 -12.16
CA GLY A 85 -12.03 -1.04 -12.60
C GLY A 85 -11.30 -0.11 -11.61
N VAL A 86 -11.37 -0.36 -10.30
CA VAL A 86 -10.65 0.46 -9.30
C VAL A 86 -9.16 0.16 -9.32
N VAL A 87 -8.75 -1.09 -9.52
CA VAL A 87 -7.34 -1.46 -9.68
C VAL A 87 -6.79 -0.90 -10.98
N ALA A 88 -7.55 -1.01 -12.09
CA ALA A 88 -7.19 -0.41 -13.37
C ALA A 88 -7.00 1.12 -13.26
N HIS A 89 -7.88 1.79 -12.51
CA HIS A 89 -7.76 3.23 -12.27
C HIS A 89 -6.48 3.56 -11.47
N ASN A 90 -6.20 2.84 -10.37
CA ASN A 90 -4.92 3.00 -9.66
C ASN A 90 -3.73 2.78 -10.59
N THR A 91 -3.74 1.67 -11.36
CA THR A 91 -2.64 1.31 -12.28
C THR A 91 -2.38 2.36 -13.36
N SER A 92 -3.41 3.06 -13.82
CA SER A 92 -3.28 4.09 -14.85
C SER A 92 -2.88 5.46 -14.32
N ALA A 93 -3.02 5.71 -13.01
CA ALA A 93 -2.97 7.05 -12.43
C ALA A 93 -2.05 7.20 -11.21
N PHE A 94 -1.41 6.13 -10.72
CA PHE A 94 -0.41 6.30 -9.65
C PHE A 94 0.76 7.14 -10.16
N ILE A 95 1.25 8.02 -9.28
CA ILE A 95 2.35 8.92 -9.60
C ILE A 95 3.67 8.26 -9.20
N ASP A 96 3.64 7.54 -8.07
CA ASP A 96 4.81 6.88 -7.52
C ASP A 96 4.38 5.57 -6.83
N ALA A 97 5.34 4.67 -6.65
CA ALA A 97 5.10 3.40 -5.99
C ALA A 97 6.29 2.96 -5.15
N LEU A 98 6.01 2.14 -4.16
CA LEU A 98 7.00 1.52 -3.30
C LEU A 98 7.21 0.06 -3.69
N HIS A 99 8.46 -0.33 -3.92
CA HIS A 99 8.89 -1.72 -3.96
C HIS A 99 9.76 -2.02 -2.73
N LEU A 100 9.25 -2.85 -1.84
CA LEU A 100 9.93 -3.29 -0.64
C LEU A 100 10.25 -4.78 -0.75
N THR A 101 11.54 -5.13 -0.69
CA THR A 101 11.99 -6.53 -0.62
C THR A 101 12.56 -6.82 0.76
N ILE A 102 12.07 -7.88 1.41
CA ILE A 102 12.71 -8.47 2.59
C ILE A 102 13.61 -9.60 2.07
N ASN A 103 14.89 -9.50 2.35
CA ASN A 103 15.89 -10.42 1.78
C ASN A 103 15.69 -11.85 2.27
N GLN A 104 16.18 -12.80 1.49
CA GLN A 104 16.15 -14.21 1.85
C GLN A 104 16.86 -14.47 3.19
N ASP A 105 16.28 -15.37 4.00
CA ASP A 105 16.76 -15.78 5.32
C ASP A 105 16.85 -14.63 6.35
N GLU A 106 16.26 -13.47 6.05
CA GLU A 106 16.27 -12.30 6.92
C GLU A 106 15.10 -12.30 7.90
N ILE A 107 15.41 -12.13 9.19
CA ILE A 107 14.40 -11.84 10.23
C ILE A 107 14.50 -10.35 10.56
N PHE A 108 13.69 -9.55 9.90
CA PHE A 108 13.69 -8.10 10.08
C PHE A 108 12.79 -7.74 11.27
N GLU A 109 13.41 -7.57 12.45
CA GLU A 109 12.68 -7.35 13.72
C GLU A 109 12.10 -5.92 13.84
N MET A 110 12.75 -4.94 13.19
CA MET A 110 12.33 -3.55 13.24
C MET A 110 10.98 -3.40 12.52
N PRO A 111 9.99 -2.74 13.12
CA PRO A 111 8.72 -2.48 12.44
C PRO A 111 8.92 -1.61 11.20
N ILE A 112 8.28 -2.01 10.09
CA ILE A 112 8.25 -1.24 8.85
C ILE A 112 6.91 -0.50 8.83
N ASN A 113 6.94 0.84 8.88
CA ASN A 113 5.75 1.68 8.81
C ASN A 113 5.63 2.27 7.41
N ILE A 114 4.53 1.99 6.73
CA ILE A 114 4.16 2.60 5.45
C ILE A 114 3.02 3.56 5.75
N ILE A 115 3.29 4.85 5.66
CA ILE A 115 2.38 5.91 6.09
C ILE A 115 1.93 6.69 4.87
N SER A 116 0.64 6.70 4.62
CA SER A 116 0.02 7.50 3.56
C SER A 116 -0.72 8.67 4.18
N ILE A 117 -0.25 9.88 3.90
CA ILE A 117 -0.81 11.13 4.39
C ILE A 117 -1.51 11.83 3.25
N THR A 118 -2.74 12.29 3.48
CA THR A 118 -3.43 13.21 2.59
C THR A 118 -3.48 14.59 3.22
N SER A 119 -2.98 15.58 2.52
CA SER A 119 -2.83 16.95 3.04
C SER A 119 -3.12 17.98 1.96
N ASN A 120 -3.89 19.01 2.34
CA ASN A 120 -4.17 20.19 1.50
C ASN A 120 -4.76 19.91 0.12
N LEU A 121 -5.51 18.80 -0.01
CA LEU A 121 -6.20 18.43 -1.24
C LEU A 121 -7.64 18.97 -1.27
N GLY A 122 -8.12 19.33 -2.45
CA GLY A 122 -9.52 19.64 -2.68
C GLY A 122 -10.41 18.39 -2.65
N SER A 123 -11.72 18.59 -2.48
CA SER A 123 -12.72 17.51 -2.43
C SER A 123 -12.92 16.75 -3.74
N ASP A 124 -12.36 17.26 -4.83
CA ASP A 124 -12.38 16.68 -6.17
C ASP A 124 -11.10 15.93 -6.51
N ARG A 125 -10.22 15.71 -5.53
CA ARG A 125 -8.94 15.04 -5.71
C ARG A 125 -9.01 13.59 -5.30
N ILE A 126 -8.16 12.78 -5.95
CA ILE A 126 -7.96 11.38 -5.62
C ILE A 126 -6.47 11.08 -5.58
N VAL A 127 -6.05 10.30 -4.62
CA VAL A 127 -4.67 9.83 -4.48
C VAL A 127 -4.60 8.32 -4.69
N PHE A 128 -3.49 7.84 -5.26
CA PHE A 128 -3.29 6.47 -5.69
C PHE A 128 -2.03 5.85 -5.06
N PRO A 129 -2.00 5.60 -3.75
CA PRO A 129 -0.88 4.88 -3.15
C PRO A 129 -0.75 3.49 -3.76
N ARG A 130 0.47 3.09 -4.11
CA ARG A 130 0.77 1.76 -4.62
C ARG A 130 2.00 1.18 -3.97
N VAL A 131 1.87 -0.04 -3.45
CA VAL A 131 2.91 -0.71 -2.69
C VAL A 131 3.00 -2.16 -3.11
N TYR A 132 4.20 -2.62 -3.44
CA TYR A 132 4.53 -4.02 -3.65
C TYR A 132 5.55 -4.48 -2.60
N ILE A 133 5.26 -5.57 -1.93
CA ILE A 133 6.08 -6.15 -0.88
C ILE A 133 6.44 -7.57 -1.27
N HIS A 134 7.73 -7.83 -1.38
CA HIS A 134 8.28 -9.13 -1.70
C HIS A 134 9.03 -9.70 -0.48
N ALA A 135 8.41 -10.66 0.19
CA ALA A 135 9.05 -11.43 1.25
C ALA A 135 9.72 -12.65 0.64
N LYS A 136 11.05 -12.63 0.56
CA LYS A 136 11.82 -13.74 0.01
C LYS A 136 11.82 -14.95 0.94
N THR A 137 12.25 -16.08 0.42
CA THR A 137 12.29 -17.38 1.11
C THR A 137 12.87 -17.28 2.52
N ASN A 138 12.20 -17.87 3.51
CA ASN A 138 12.53 -17.89 4.93
C ASN A 138 12.62 -16.51 5.60
N SER A 139 12.16 -15.45 4.98
CA SER A 139 12.16 -14.10 5.58
C SER A 139 11.03 -13.89 6.56
N SER A 140 11.18 -12.92 7.46
CA SER A 140 10.14 -12.53 8.40
C SER A 140 10.14 -11.03 8.66
N SER A 141 8.95 -10.41 8.73
CA SER A 141 8.81 -8.98 9.07
C SER A 141 7.43 -8.62 9.60
N LYS A 142 7.37 -7.46 10.26
CA LYS A 142 6.12 -6.81 10.70
C LYS A 142 5.95 -5.50 9.96
N ILE A 143 4.78 -5.31 9.36
CA ILE A 143 4.47 -4.17 8.50
C ILE A 143 3.22 -3.48 9.05
N TYR A 144 3.33 -2.17 9.26
CA TYR A 144 2.22 -1.31 9.64
C TYR A 144 1.89 -0.39 8.47
N ILE A 145 0.65 -0.44 8.01
CA ILE A 145 0.13 0.44 6.96
C ILE A 145 -0.82 1.43 7.62
N GLN A 146 -0.56 2.71 7.44
CA GLN A 146 -1.37 3.76 8.05
C GLN A 146 -1.85 4.74 6.99
N HIS A 147 -3.17 5.00 6.98
CA HIS A 147 -3.76 6.10 6.23
C HIS A 147 -4.14 7.21 7.22
N ILE A 148 -3.57 8.40 7.03
CA ILE A 148 -3.77 9.55 7.92
C ILE A 148 -4.35 10.71 7.13
N ASP A 149 -5.50 11.17 7.59
CA ASP A 149 -6.20 12.32 7.02
C ASP A 149 -5.88 13.60 7.79
N SER A 150 -5.25 14.56 7.15
CA SER A 150 -5.04 15.90 7.72
C SER A 150 -6.25 16.84 7.59
N GLY A 151 -7.41 16.34 7.19
CA GLY A 151 -8.67 17.08 7.06
C GLY A 151 -9.12 17.34 5.62
N ALA A 152 -8.39 16.88 4.62
CA ALA A 152 -8.76 16.98 3.22
C ALA A 152 -9.94 16.04 2.89
N ALA A 153 -10.95 16.53 2.18
CA ALA A 153 -12.09 15.72 1.72
C ALA A 153 -11.81 15.10 0.35
N CYS A 154 -10.74 14.32 0.22
CA CYS A 154 -10.34 13.65 -1.02
C CYS A 154 -10.75 12.16 -1.03
N ALA A 155 -10.55 11.51 -2.16
CA ALA A 155 -10.67 10.06 -2.29
C ALA A 155 -9.28 9.40 -2.25
N ILE A 156 -9.24 8.16 -1.73
CA ILE A 156 -8.05 7.32 -1.72
C ILE A 156 -8.38 6.02 -2.45
N ASN A 157 -7.59 5.67 -3.43
CA ASN A 157 -7.64 4.40 -4.12
C ASN A 157 -6.27 3.73 -4.06
N SER A 158 -6.08 2.88 -3.07
CA SER A 158 -4.79 2.23 -2.83
C SER A 158 -4.75 0.79 -3.34
N VAL A 159 -3.56 0.36 -3.74
CA VAL A 159 -3.27 -1.03 -4.10
C VAL A 159 -2.06 -1.52 -3.32
N PHE A 160 -2.24 -2.61 -2.58
CA PHE A 160 -1.21 -3.31 -1.83
C PHE A 160 -1.06 -4.74 -2.35
N GLU A 161 0.15 -5.10 -2.75
CA GLU A 161 0.49 -6.41 -3.27
C GLU A 161 1.56 -7.05 -2.39
N PHE A 162 1.30 -8.25 -1.88
CA PHE A 162 2.21 -9.01 -1.02
C PHE A 162 2.55 -10.34 -1.68
N PHE A 163 3.80 -10.51 -2.08
CA PHE A 163 4.31 -11.77 -2.59
C PHE A 163 5.15 -12.45 -1.51
N CYS A 164 4.66 -13.59 -1.03
CA CYS A 164 5.26 -14.36 0.05
C CYS A 164 5.85 -15.66 -0.52
N GLU A 165 7.17 -15.70 -0.67
CA GLU A 165 7.89 -16.90 -1.08
C GLU A 165 7.84 -17.98 0.02
N LYS A 166 8.34 -19.15 -0.33
CA LYS A 166 8.40 -20.32 0.54
C LYS A 166 8.90 -20.01 1.94
N SER A 167 8.15 -20.45 2.95
CA SER A 167 8.48 -20.32 4.38
C SER A 167 8.63 -18.87 4.87
N SER A 168 8.25 -17.87 4.09
CA SER A 168 8.23 -16.47 4.54
C SER A 168 7.09 -16.22 5.53
N LYS A 169 7.25 -15.22 6.41
CA LYS A 169 6.27 -14.84 7.43
C LYS A 169 6.08 -13.34 7.45
N ILE A 170 4.85 -12.89 7.20
CA ILE A 170 4.51 -11.47 7.28
C ILE A 170 3.34 -11.27 8.25
N GLU A 171 3.50 -10.31 9.13
CA GLU A 171 2.42 -9.79 9.96
C GLU A 171 2.11 -8.36 9.52
N VAL A 172 0.90 -8.13 9.04
CA VAL A 172 0.45 -6.84 8.50
C VAL A 172 -0.65 -6.29 9.38
N ILE A 173 -0.48 -5.07 9.85
CA ILE A 173 -1.51 -4.32 10.55
C ILE A 173 -1.81 -3.05 9.75
N GLN A 174 -3.04 -2.95 9.25
CA GLN A 174 -3.53 -1.77 8.56
C GLN A 174 -4.41 -0.94 9.50
N SER A 175 -4.17 0.35 9.56
CA SER A 175 -4.99 1.31 10.31
C SER A 175 -5.33 2.51 9.43
N SER A 176 -6.59 2.90 9.41
CA SER A 176 -7.06 4.08 8.68
C SER A 176 -7.81 4.99 9.66
N ASP A 177 -7.32 6.21 9.83
CA ASP A 177 -8.00 7.27 10.59
C ASP A 177 -8.41 8.38 9.62
N LEU A 178 -9.66 8.27 9.15
CA LEU A 178 -10.20 9.08 8.08
C LEU A 178 -11.33 9.97 8.62
N LYS A 179 -11.26 11.28 8.35
CA LYS A 179 -12.30 12.24 8.77
C LYS A 179 -13.44 12.34 7.76
N ASN A 180 -13.12 12.85 6.58
CA ASN A 180 -14.09 13.14 5.52
C ASN A 180 -13.79 12.43 4.20
N GLN A 181 -12.87 11.48 4.21
CA GLN A 181 -12.39 10.81 3.01
C GLN A 181 -13.25 9.62 2.62
N GLU A 182 -13.15 9.26 1.36
CA GLU A 182 -13.63 7.98 0.83
C GLU A 182 -12.40 7.14 0.47
N SER A 183 -12.34 5.89 0.95
CA SER A 183 -11.22 4.99 0.69
C SER A 183 -11.68 3.67 0.07
N ILE A 184 -10.95 3.25 -0.96
CA ILE A 184 -11.05 1.91 -1.52
C ILE A 184 -9.64 1.32 -1.54
N ASP A 185 -9.44 0.27 -0.76
CA ASP A 185 -8.18 -0.47 -0.70
C ASP A 185 -8.34 -1.80 -1.43
N SER A 186 -7.45 -2.07 -2.36
CA SER A 186 -7.34 -3.37 -3.03
C SER A 186 -6.07 -4.07 -2.57
N ILE A 187 -6.24 -5.20 -1.87
CA ILE A 187 -5.15 -5.90 -1.20
C ILE A 187 -5.03 -7.30 -1.80
N PHE A 188 -3.84 -7.65 -2.24
CA PHE A 188 -3.54 -8.92 -2.88
C PHE A 188 -2.44 -9.65 -2.10
N PHE A 189 -2.75 -10.85 -1.67
CA PHE A 189 -1.80 -11.76 -1.05
C PHE A 189 -1.54 -12.95 -1.95
N HIS A 190 -0.27 -13.24 -2.20
CA HIS A 190 0.18 -14.45 -2.87
C HIS A 190 1.07 -15.25 -1.94
N GLN A 191 0.73 -16.52 -1.71
CA GLN A 191 1.41 -17.40 -0.78
C GLN A 191 1.98 -18.62 -1.49
N GLU A 192 3.29 -18.85 -1.36
CA GLU A 192 3.96 -20.09 -1.74
C GLU A 192 4.09 -21.03 -0.53
N ASP A 193 4.65 -22.24 -0.75
CA ASP A 193 4.75 -23.31 0.23
C ASP A 193 5.15 -22.85 1.63
N ASN A 194 4.39 -23.25 2.65
CA ASN A 194 4.63 -23.00 4.08
C ASN A 194 4.75 -21.50 4.45
N SER A 195 4.35 -20.57 3.58
CA SER A 195 4.32 -19.16 3.94
C SER A 195 3.18 -18.84 4.90
N GLN A 196 3.36 -17.78 5.70
CA GLN A 196 2.40 -17.37 6.70
C GLN A 196 2.11 -15.87 6.59
N ILE A 197 0.83 -15.52 6.56
CA ILE A 197 0.38 -14.14 6.56
C ILE A 197 -0.65 -13.95 7.68
N LYS A 198 -0.40 -12.97 8.55
CA LYS A 198 -1.40 -12.46 9.47
C LYS A 198 -1.77 -11.05 9.05
N PHE A 199 -3.06 -10.83 8.82
CA PHE A 199 -3.56 -9.53 8.43
C PHE A 199 -4.66 -9.06 9.39
N LEU A 200 -4.48 -7.85 9.92
CA LEU A 200 -5.47 -7.16 10.74
C LEU A 200 -5.72 -5.78 10.13
N SER A 201 -6.99 -5.44 9.88
CA SER A 201 -7.37 -4.12 9.41
C SER A 201 -8.33 -3.47 10.38
N THR A 202 -8.08 -2.19 10.68
CA THR A 202 -8.94 -1.34 11.51
C THR A 202 -9.20 -0.03 10.79
N VAL A 203 -10.45 0.41 10.76
CA VAL A 203 -10.85 1.65 10.10
C VAL A 203 -11.66 2.50 11.07
N PHE A 204 -11.28 3.76 11.21
CA PHE A 204 -11.98 4.75 12.01
C PHE A 204 -12.44 5.90 11.10
N GLY A 205 -13.70 6.32 11.24
CA GLY A 205 -14.26 7.43 10.47
C GLY A 205 -14.44 7.14 8.98
N GLY A 206 -14.33 8.22 8.17
CA GLY A 206 -14.53 8.17 6.71
C GLY A 206 -15.99 8.17 6.27
N LYS A 207 -16.24 8.65 5.06
CA LYS A 207 -17.57 8.62 4.42
C LYS A 207 -17.85 7.28 3.76
N LEU A 208 -16.83 6.68 3.19
CA LEU A 208 -16.86 5.37 2.57
C LEU A 208 -15.52 4.68 2.82
N ASN A 209 -15.59 3.47 3.33
CA ASN A 209 -14.41 2.62 3.47
C ASN A 209 -14.73 1.25 2.89
N ARG A 210 -13.90 0.82 1.96
CA ARG A 210 -14.03 -0.50 1.35
C ARG A 210 -12.66 -1.13 1.19
N SER A 211 -12.50 -2.34 1.70
CA SER A 211 -11.32 -3.18 1.45
C SER A 211 -11.72 -4.41 0.64
N ASN A 212 -11.06 -4.59 -0.49
CA ASN A 212 -11.17 -5.78 -1.32
C ASN A 212 -9.92 -6.62 -1.07
N ILE A 213 -10.07 -7.76 -0.43
CA ILE A 213 -8.96 -8.64 -0.07
C ILE A 213 -9.00 -9.87 -0.96
N ASN A 214 -7.93 -10.12 -1.68
CA ASN A 214 -7.74 -11.24 -2.57
C ASN A 214 -6.57 -12.08 -2.09
N VAL A 215 -6.77 -13.38 -1.92
CA VAL A 215 -5.72 -14.31 -1.47
C VAL A 215 -5.56 -15.40 -2.48
N SER A 216 -4.33 -15.60 -2.98
CA SER A 216 -3.94 -16.70 -3.85
C SER A 216 -2.98 -17.61 -3.08
N ILE A 217 -3.38 -18.84 -2.83
CA ILE A 217 -2.57 -19.85 -2.14
C ILE A 217 -2.10 -20.86 -3.18
N ASN A 218 -0.82 -20.82 -3.51
CA ASN A 218 -0.22 -21.66 -4.55
C ASN A 218 0.66 -22.78 -3.99
N GLY A 219 0.73 -22.88 -2.66
CA GLY A 219 1.56 -23.87 -1.97
C GLY A 219 0.82 -24.66 -0.88
N GLY A 220 1.43 -25.74 -0.42
CA GLY A 220 0.96 -26.51 0.73
C GLY A 220 1.43 -25.89 2.06
N GLY A 221 0.68 -26.11 3.16
CA GLY A 221 1.07 -25.67 4.50
C GLY A 221 1.02 -24.16 4.76
N CYS A 222 0.34 -23.40 3.92
CA CYS A 222 0.14 -21.96 4.11
C CYS A 222 -0.85 -21.68 5.26
N ASN A 223 -0.63 -20.57 5.97
CA ASN A 223 -1.49 -20.14 7.08
C ASN A 223 -1.62 -18.61 7.10
#